data_8b480110c7be598c31969623dd352a97
#
_entry.id   8b480110c7be598c31969623dd352a97
#
_cell.length_a   1.000
_cell.length_b   1.000
_cell.length_c   1.000
_cell.angle_alpha   90.00
_cell.angle_beta   90.00
_cell.angle_gamma   90.00
#
_symmetry.space_group_name_H-M   'P 1'
#
loop_
_entity.id
_entity.type
_entity.pdbx_description
1 polymer ?
#
loop_
_entity_poly.entity_id
_entity_poly.type
_entity_poly.pdbx_seq_one_letter_code
_entity_poly.pdbx_strand_id
1 'polypeptide(L)'
;MNLQNIPSKTKKLSDGTVIDAGHDIRQMFIAGEGNVIIGGDFSQQEPRCLAHMSGDKHMIQAYLDGKDLYATIASKLYNQPYEECKEFRPDGTVNPEGKQRRSSVKPILLGKPQV
;
A
#
# COMPACT_ATOMS: atom_id res chain seq x y z
N MET A 1 -21.98 -1.68 11.10
CA MET A 1 -20.87 -2.61 10.77
C MET A 1 -19.76 -1.80 10.12
N ASN A 2 -18.51 -1.96 10.56
CA ASN A 2 -17.38 -1.23 9.96
C ASN A 2 -16.81 -2.06 8.79
N LEU A 3 -17.09 -1.64 7.56
CA LEU A 3 -16.67 -2.32 6.33
C LEU A 3 -15.13 -2.30 6.14
N GLN A 4 -14.43 -1.37 6.80
CA GLN A 4 -12.96 -1.31 6.74
C GLN A 4 -12.27 -2.49 7.42
N ASN A 5 -12.97 -3.15 8.35
CA ASN A 5 -12.44 -4.31 9.09
C ASN A 5 -12.64 -5.65 8.36
N ILE A 6 -13.20 -5.64 7.17
CA ILE A 6 -13.33 -6.86 6.37
C ILE A 6 -11.93 -7.32 5.95
N PRO A 7 -11.54 -8.56 6.25
CA PRO A 7 -10.23 -9.08 5.88
C PRO A 7 -9.98 -8.92 4.38
N SER A 8 -8.77 -8.50 4.02
CA SER A 8 -8.34 -8.35 2.61
C SER A 8 -7.21 -9.30 2.24
N LYS A 9 -6.75 -10.12 3.19
CA LYS A 9 -5.59 -10.98 3.01
C LYS A 9 -5.97 -12.45 3.11
N THR A 10 -5.38 -13.22 2.23
CA THR A 10 -5.33 -14.67 2.30
C THR A 10 -4.60 -15.12 3.56
N LYS A 11 -5.18 -16.03 4.32
CA LYS A 11 -4.56 -16.64 5.50
C LYS A 11 -4.12 -18.05 5.16
N LYS A 12 -2.84 -18.35 5.34
CA LYS A 12 -2.33 -19.72 5.32
C LYS A 12 -2.51 -20.34 6.71
N LEU A 13 -3.17 -21.47 6.77
CA LEU A 13 -3.24 -22.31 7.98
C LEU A 13 -1.96 -23.14 8.13
N SER A 14 -1.74 -23.65 9.36
CA SER A 14 -0.60 -24.51 9.69
C SER A 14 -0.53 -25.81 8.89
N ASP A 15 -1.63 -26.27 8.35
CA ASP A 15 -1.76 -27.44 7.48
C ASP A 15 -1.46 -27.18 5.99
N GLY A 16 -1.10 -25.95 5.65
CA GLY A 16 -0.86 -25.50 4.28
C GLY A 16 -2.10 -25.06 3.52
N THR A 17 -3.29 -25.20 4.10
CA THR A 17 -4.55 -24.75 3.49
C THR A 17 -4.55 -23.22 3.38
N VAL A 18 -4.93 -22.72 2.19
CA VAL A 18 -5.03 -21.29 1.92
C VAL A 18 -6.50 -20.88 1.99
N ILE A 19 -6.85 -20.03 2.94
CA ILE A 19 -8.21 -19.47 3.07
C ILE A 19 -8.19 -18.04 2.59
N ASP A 20 -8.94 -17.74 1.53
CA ASP A 20 -9.18 -16.37 1.08
C ASP A 20 -10.50 -15.82 1.64
N ALA A 21 -10.60 -15.83 2.96
CA ALA A 21 -11.79 -15.35 3.67
C ALA A 21 -12.14 -13.90 3.31
N GLY A 22 -11.15 -13.11 2.91
CA GLY A 22 -11.38 -11.73 2.49
C GLY A 22 -12.16 -11.66 1.17
N HIS A 23 -11.82 -12.50 0.21
CA HIS A 23 -12.50 -12.60 -1.06
C HIS A 23 -13.94 -13.09 -0.88
N ASP A 24 -14.11 -14.20 -0.16
CA ASP A 24 -15.41 -14.81 0.08
C ASP A 24 -16.37 -13.86 0.80
N ILE A 25 -15.91 -13.18 1.85
CA ILE A 25 -16.71 -12.20 2.59
C ILE A 25 -17.08 -11.00 1.70
N ARG A 26 -16.14 -10.51 0.87
CA ARG A 26 -16.41 -9.37 0.00
C ARG A 26 -17.42 -9.67 -1.10
N GLN A 27 -17.46 -10.89 -1.61
CA GLN A 27 -18.47 -11.34 -2.59
C GLN A 27 -19.90 -11.36 -2.03
N MET A 28 -20.05 -11.39 -0.70
CA MET A 28 -21.38 -11.32 -0.05
C MET A 28 -22.00 -9.91 -0.12
N PHE A 29 -21.19 -8.88 -0.41
CA PHE A 29 -21.67 -7.52 -0.57
C PHE A 29 -22.04 -7.29 -2.02
N ILE A 30 -23.34 -7.39 -2.30
CA ILE A 30 -23.93 -7.14 -3.62
C ILE A 30 -24.73 -5.84 -3.60
N ALA A 31 -24.70 -5.10 -4.70
CA ALA A 31 -25.57 -3.96 -4.85
C ALA A 31 -27.02 -4.42 -5.04
N GLY A 32 -27.97 -3.63 -4.57
CA GLY A 32 -29.38 -3.83 -4.92
C GLY A 32 -29.60 -3.70 -6.43
N GLU A 33 -30.75 -4.21 -6.90
CA GLU A 33 -31.11 -4.16 -8.31
C GLU A 33 -31.00 -2.72 -8.87
N GLY A 34 -30.40 -2.57 -10.03
CA GLY A 34 -30.16 -1.27 -10.68
C GLY A 34 -29.08 -0.39 -10.05
N ASN A 35 -28.38 -0.88 -9.01
CA ASN A 35 -27.31 -0.14 -8.34
C ASN A 35 -25.94 -0.81 -8.55
N VAL A 36 -24.87 -0.05 -8.31
CA VAL A 36 -23.48 -0.53 -8.32
C VAL A 36 -22.78 -0.09 -7.02
N ILE A 37 -21.86 -0.90 -6.55
CA ILE A 37 -21.00 -0.53 -5.43
C ILE A 37 -19.75 0.16 -6.00
N ILE A 38 -19.50 1.39 -5.55
CA ILE A 38 -18.30 2.13 -5.90
C ILE A 38 -17.41 2.19 -4.66
N GLY A 39 -16.15 1.76 -4.80
CA GLY A 39 -15.13 1.84 -3.75
C GLY A 39 -13.96 2.71 -4.22
N GLY A 40 -13.41 3.51 -3.31
CA GLY A 40 -12.20 4.29 -3.55
C GLY A 40 -11.37 4.39 -2.28
N ASP A 41 -10.07 4.46 -2.45
CA ASP A 41 -9.11 4.65 -1.37
C ASP A 41 -8.16 5.79 -1.72
N PHE A 42 -7.84 6.62 -0.73
CA PHE A 42 -6.87 7.69 -0.93
C PHE A 42 -5.45 7.15 -0.97
N SER A 43 -4.75 7.43 -2.07
CA SER A 43 -3.35 7.03 -2.19
C SER A 43 -2.47 7.73 -1.16
N GLN A 44 -1.89 6.95 -0.25
CA GLN A 44 -0.92 7.42 0.75
C GLN A 44 -1.45 8.59 1.61
N GLN A 45 -2.69 8.52 2.07
CA GLN A 45 -3.34 9.60 2.82
C GLN A 45 -2.53 10.01 4.06
N GLU A 46 -2.17 9.05 4.94
CA GLU A 46 -1.42 9.31 6.17
C GLU A 46 -0.08 10.02 5.91
N PRO A 47 0.79 9.52 5.00
CA PRO A 47 2.03 10.22 4.65
C PRO A 47 1.83 11.59 4.02
N ARG A 48 0.75 11.82 3.28
CA ARG A 48 0.43 13.15 2.73
C ARG A 48 0.07 14.14 3.84
N CYS A 49 -0.74 13.71 4.80
CA CYS A 49 -1.05 14.52 5.99
C CYS A 49 0.23 14.82 6.78
N LEU A 50 1.08 13.82 6.99
CA LEU A 50 2.36 13.99 7.67
C LEU A 50 3.26 15.01 6.96
N ALA A 51 3.40 14.92 5.63
CA ALA A 51 4.18 15.86 4.84
C ALA A 51 3.65 17.30 4.99
N HIS A 52 2.32 17.47 4.98
CA HIS A 52 1.69 18.77 5.15
C HIS A 52 1.91 19.35 6.56
N MET A 53 1.70 18.54 7.60
CA MET A 53 1.81 18.97 8.99
C MET A 53 3.26 19.23 9.42
N SER A 54 4.22 18.43 8.94
CA SER A 54 5.64 18.60 9.25
C SER A 54 6.31 19.70 8.43
N GLY A 55 5.73 20.08 7.29
CA GLY A 55 6.36 21.00 6.35
C GLY A 55 7.65 20.44 5.71
N ASP A 56 7.87 19.12 5.75
CA ASP A 56 9.07 18.50 5.19
C ASP A 56 9.12 18.70 3.67
N LYS A 57 10.10 19.48 3.23
CA LYS A 57 10.25 19.87 1.82
C LYS A 57 10.53 18.68 0.91
N HIS A 58 11.22 17.64 1.40
CA HIS A 58 11.54 16.45 0.60
C HIS A 58 10.31 15.58 0.38
N MET A 59 9.49 15.42 1.41
CA MET A 59 8.22 14.71 1.30
C MET A 59 7.26 15.44 0.37
N ILE A 60 7.12 16.76 0.56
CA ILE A 60 6.25 17.60 -0.28
C ILE A 60 6.71 17.54 -1.72
N GLN A 61 8.01 17.71 -1.98
CA GLN A 61 8.55 17.68 -3.33
C GLN A 61 8.33 16.32 -4.01
N ALA A 62 8.50 15.21 -3.30
CA ALA A 62 8.23 13.88 -3.84
C ALA A 62 6.78 13.74 -4.34
N TYR A 63 5.81 14.30 -3.61
CA TYR A 63 4.41 14.31 -4.04
C TYR A 63 4.14 15.25 -5.21
N LEU A 64 4.77 16.42 -5.25
CA LEU A 64 4.65 17.35 -6.38
C LEU A 64 5.23 16.75 -7.66
N ASP A 65 6.32 15.99 -7.54
CA ASP A 65 6.93 15.25 -8.65
C ASP A 65 6.13 14.00 -9.06
N GLY A 66 5.01 13.70 -8.42
CA GLY A 66 4.22 12.50 -8.68
C GLY A 66 4.89 11.19 -8.28
N LYS A 67 5.91 11.24 -7.40
CA LYS A 67 6.67 10.08 -6.96
C LYS A 67 5.99 9.37 -5.79
N ASP A 68 6.16 8.05 -5.74
CA ASP A 68 5.81 7.25 -4.56
C ASP A 68 6.81 7.54 -3.43
N LEU A 69 6.30 8.09 -2.32
CA LEU A 69 7.15 8.47 -1.18
C LEU A 69 7.87 7.26 -0.59
N TYR A 70 7.21 6.11 -0.46
CA TYR A 70 7.85 4.90 0.07
C TYR A 70 8.98 4.40 -0.83
N ALA A 71 8.80 4.44 -2.15
CA ALA A 71 9.87 4.10 -3.10
C ALA A 71 11.01 5.12 -3.06
N THR A 72 10.70 6.40 -2.86
CA THR A 72 11.71 7.46 -2.71
C THR A 72 12.56 7.26 -1.46
N ILE A 73 11.95 6.93 -0.33
CA ILE A 73 12.66 6.64 0.92
C ILE A 73 13.46 5.33 0.79
N ALA A 74 12.85 4.29 0.20
CA ALA A 74 13.54 3.02 -0.04
C ALA A 74 14.78 3.20 -0.94
N SER A 75 14.70 4.02 -1.97
CA SER A 75 15.84 4.36 -2.83
C SER A 75 17.02 4.93 -2.03
N LYS A 76 16.76 5.84 -1.11
CA LYS A 76 17.80 6.41 -0.23
C LYS A 76 18.31 5.40 0.80
N LEU A 77 17.41 4.63 1.42
CA LEU A 77 17.77 3.67 2.47
C LEU A 77 18.63 2.51 1.94
N TYR A 78 18.26 1.99 0.77
CA TYR A 78 18.97 0.86 0.15
C TYR A 78 20.04 1.27 -0.86
N ASN A 79 20.24 2.58 -1.05
CA ASN A 79 21.16 3.13 -2.06
C ASN A 79 20.94 2.51 -3.45
N GLN A 80 19.67 2.42 -3.86
CA GLN A 80 19.25 1.86 -5.13
C GLN A 80 18.52 2.91 -5.97
N PRO A 81 18.53 2.80 -7.31
CA PRO A 81 17.73 3.66 -8.17
C PRO A 81 16.24 3.63 -7.78
N TYR A 82 15.56 4.77 -7.89
CA TYR A 82 14.13 4.90 -7.57
C TYR A 82 13.28 3.84 -8.30
N GLU A 83 13.56 3.57 -9.58
CA GLU A 83 12.83 2.61 -10.39
C GLU A 83 12.91 1.17 -9.83
N GLU A 84 14.05 0.81 -9.23
CA GLU A 84 14.25 -0.49 -8.57
C GLU A 84 13.55 -0.61 -7.22
N CYS A 85 13.02 0.49 -6.69
CA CYS A 85 12.26 0.54 -5.46
C CYS A 85 10.74 0.67 -5.68
N LYS A 86 10.29 0.74 -6.94
CA LYS A 86 8.86 0.75 -7.29
C LYS A 86 8.27 -0.66 -7.25
N GLU A 87 6.99 -0.74 -6.87
CA GLU A 87 6.24 -2.00 -6.88
C GLU A 87 5.96 -2.51 -8.29
N PHE A 88 5.84 -1.60 -9.25
CA PHE A 88 5.58 -1.93 -10.66
C PHE A 88 6.67 -1.32 -11.54
N ARG A 89 7.11 -2.08 -12.53
CA ARG A 89 7.98 -1.61 -13.60
C ARG A 89 7.22 -0.75 -14.62
N PRO A 90 7.91 -0.01 -15.48
CA PRO A 90 7.26 0.80 -16.53
C PRO A 90 6.36 0.00 -17.47
N ASP A 91 6.64 -1.30 -17.66
CA ASP A 91 5.85 -2.24 -18.46
C ASP A 91 4.59 -2.77 -17.72
N GLY A 92 4.35 -2.32 -16.48
CA GLY A 92 3.23 -2.75 -15.66
C GLY A 92 3.45 -4.07 -14.90
N THR A 93 4.58 -4.74 -15.09
CA THR A 93 4.90 -5.98 -14.37
C THR A 93 5.28 -5.69 -12.91
N VAL A 94 4.97 -6.64 -12.01
CA VAL A 94 5.34 -6.54 -10.60
C VAL A 94 6.85 -6.69 -10.46
N ASN A 95 7.47 -5.77 -9.70
CA ASN A 95 8.86 -5.85 -9.26
C ASN A 95 8.89 -6.39 -7.82
N PRO A 96 9.18 -7.69 -7.59
CA PRO A 96 9.13 -8.29 -6.26
C PRO A 96 10.11 -7.65 -5.28
N GLU A 97 11.32 -7.35 -5.72
CA GLU A 97 12.34 -6.69 -4.89
C GLU A 97 11.96 -5.26 -4.54
N GLY A 98 11.49 -4.49 -5.52
CA GLY A 98 11.00 -3.14 -5.30
C GLY A 98 9.81 -3.11 -4.34
N LYS A 99 8.89 -4.06 -4.49
CA LYS A 99 7.76 -4.25 -3.58
C LYS A 99 8.22 -4.56 -2.15
N GLN A 100 9.23 -5.41 -1.99
CA GLN A 100 9.79 -5.75 -0.69
C GLN A 100 10.47 -4.52 -0.05
N ARG A 101 11.36 -3.82 -0.78
CA ARG A 101 12.04 -2.61 -0.32
C ARG A 101 11.03 -1.53 0.09
N ARG A 102 10.02 -1.29 -0.73
CA ARG A 102 8.93 -0.36 -0.47
C ARG A 102 8.13 -0.74 0.79
N SER A 103 7.84 -2.03 0.98
CA SER A 103 7.06 -2.51 2.12
C SER A 103 7.81 -2.43 3.44
N SER A 104 9.15 -2.59 3.45
CA SER A 104 9.95 -2.46 4.66
C SER A 104 10.06 -1.01 5.17
N VAL A 105 9.86 -0.02 4.31
CA VAL A 105 9.86 1.40 4.68
C VAL A 105 8.55 1.84 5.32
N LYS A 106 7.43 1.20 4.99
CA LYS A 106 6.11 1.58 5.53
C LYS A 106 6.04 1.62 7.06
N PRO A 107 6.50 0.59 7.79
CA PRO A 107 6.49 0.62 9.25
C PRO A 107 7.34 1.75 9.83
N ILE A 108 8.48 2.03 9.20
CA ILE A 108 9.41 3.08 9.64
C ILE A 108 8.71 4.45 9.58
N LEU A 109 8.09 4.75 8.45
CA LEU A 109 7.41 6.03 8.24
C LEU A 109 6.15 6.19 9.10
N LEU A 110 5.42 5.10 9.31
CA LEU A 110 4.17 5.10 10.08
C LEU A 110 4.39 4.88 11.59
N GLY A 111 5.64 4.80 12.05
CA GLY A 111 5.98 4.61 13.46
C GLY A 111 5.47 3.28 14.04
N LYS A 112 5.23 2.27 13.21
CA LYS A 112 4.80 0.95 13.67
C LYS A 112 6.03 0.10 13.97
N PRO A 113 6.20 -0.42 15.21
CA PRO A 113 7.27 -1.36 15.49
C PRO A 113 7.11 -2.59 14.62
N GLN A 114 8.21 -3.09 14.07
CA GLN A 114 8.25 -4.40 13.44
C GLN A 114 8.18 -5.45 14.57
N VAL A 115 7.07 -6.10 14.73
CA VAL A 115 6.90 -7.27 15.60
C VAL A 115 6.98 -8.53 14.74
#